data_abbbf8516ddab4b4eeb28ef54b6cad26
#
_entry.id   abbbf8516ddab4b4eeb28ef54b6cad26
#
_cell.length_a   1.000
_cell.length_b   1.000
_cell.length_c   1.000
_cell.angle_alpha   90.00
_cell.angle_beta   90.00
_cell.angle_gamma   90.00
#
_symmetry.space_group_name_H-M   'P 1'
#
loop_
_entity.id
_entity.type
_entity.pdbx_description
1 polymer ?
#
loop_
_entity_poly.entity_id
_entity_poly.type
_entity_poly.pdbx_seq_one_letter_code
_entity_poly.pdbx_strand_id
1 'polypeptide(L)'
;MHPDLRFLVSPLSEQVHSDLKARLLQNGCSTPIRVWDNIVLVDYEAFEICKAHGIPMTVSRIRLGSLEEATAWVCKNQLLRKDIPEKTRHYLIGKRFLVEKALGAHEAARVRQSAASAMTNTIIVDTTPYDATAAKTCERLGLEYHICFVTVRKYGVFASIIDYIRAREPALADRILNGKIRISHEHLVEIAQLSPVEFNRMARYFLKCPDRRPTYMKFRASLEETRKKEATQITSPPTGTIKDMPAYDPDGEVCSLALTVPSWIGSINRTQSMSDFTKVSESAGAKLIYELDRLVFTVEGIRAALVKEVYHGRS
;
A
#
# COMPACT_ATOMS: atom_id res chain seq x y z
N MET A 1 0.65 -23.49 10.70
CA MET A 1 1.41 -22.33 10.19
C MET A 1 0.44 -21.36 9.54
N HIS A 2 0.49 -20.05 9.87
CA HIS A 2 -0.34 -19.03 9.21
C HIS A 2 0.38 -18.55 7.93
N PRO A 3 -0.27 -18.58 6.75
CA PRO A 3 0.39 -18.29 5.48
C PRO A 3 0.96 -16.86 5.43
N ASP A 4 0.27 -15.89 6.01
CA ASP A 4 0.74 -14.49 6.02
C ASP A 4 1.98 -14.29 6.88
N LEU A 5 2.07 -14.97 8.04
CA LEU A 5 3.26 -14.90 8.88
C LEU A 5 4.44 -15.65 8.23
N ARG A 6 4.19 -16.74 7.53
CA ARG A 6 5.24 -17.50 6.82
C ARG A 6 5.91 -16.67 5.74
N PHE A 7 5.15 -15.87 5.02
CA PHE A 7 5.68 -14.98 3.98
C PHE A 7 6.64 -13.90 4.51
N LEU A 8 6.45 -13.47 5.77
CA LEU A 8 7.33 -12.48 6.41
C LEU A 8 8.70 -13.05 6.77
N VAL A 9 8.82 -14.37 6.88
CA VAL A 9 10.06 -15.03 7.27
C VAL A 9 10.87 -15.35 6.02
N SER A 10 11.99 -14.65 5.84
CA SER A 10 12.92 -14.93 4.75
C SER A 10 13.55 -16.30 4.92
N PRO A 11 13.57 -17.15 3.89
CA PRO A 11 14.24 -18.43 3.93
C PRO A 11 15.75 -18.25 4.23
N LEU A 12 16.33 -19.23 4.85
CA LEU A 12 17.78 -19.29 5.04
C LEU A 12 18.46 -19.61 3.71
N SER A 13 19.71 -19.16 3.54
CA SER A 13 20.53 -19.66 2.43
C SER A 13 20.82 -21.16 2.61
N GLU A 14 21.09 -21.88 1.53
CA GLU A 14 21.39 -23.32 1.55
C GLU A 14 22.51 -23.66 2.55
N GLN A 15 23.57 -22.85 2.59
CA GLN A 15 24.68 -23.03 3.52
C GLN A 15 24.19 -22.87 4.97
N VAL A 16 23.51 -21.79 5.31
CA VAL A 16 23.02 -21.53 6.68
C VAL A 16 22.00 -22.59 7.10
N HIS A 17 21.16 -23.06 6.18
CA HIS A 17 20.22 -24.14 6.44
C HIS A 17 20.94 -25.46 6.73
N SER A 18 21.98 -25.80 5.94
CA SER A 18 22.81 -26.97 6.14
C SER A 18 23.54 -26.93 7.49
N ASP A 19 24.13 -25.79 7.84
CA ASP A 19 24.82 -25.57 9.11
C ASP A 19 23.85 -25.67 10.30
N LEU A 20 22.65 -25.10 10.15
CA LEU A 20 21.57 -25.23 11.16
C LEU A 20 21.18 -26.69 11.36
N LYS A 21 21.01 -27.44 10.27
CA LYS A 21 20.66 -28.86 10.32
C LYS A 21 21.75 -29.68 11.01
N ALA A 22 23.01 -29.49 10.63
CA ALA A 22 24.15 -30.16 11.25
C ALA A 22 24.21 -29.90 12.77
N ARG A 23 24.06 -28.62 13.16
CA ARG A 23 24.05 -28.23 14.58
C ARG A 23 22.90 -28.84 15.36
N LEU A 24 21.68 -28.86 14.80
CA LEU A 24 20.52 -29.47 15.47
C LEU A 24 20.65 -30.96 15.61
N LEU A 25 21.22 -31.65 14.62
CA LEU A 25 21.47 -33.10 14.69
C LEU A 25 22.56 -33.45 15.72
N GLN A 26 23.59 -32.61 15.86
CA GLN A 26 24.69 -32.84 16.77
C GLN A 26 24.36 -32.45 18.21
N ASN A 27 23.75 -31.31 18.43
CA ASN A 27 23.60 -30.67 19.75
C ASN A 27 22.14 -30.64 20.25
N GLY A 28 21.18 -31.10 19.44
CA GLY A 28 19.77 -30.94 19.72
C GLY A 28 19.26 -29.50 19.57
N CYS A 29 17.99 -29.30 19.89
CA CYS A 29 17.34 -27.99 19.84
C CYS A 29 17.44 -27.27 21.18
N SER A 30 18.53 -26.55 21.42
CA SER A 30 18.76 -25.79 22.67
C SER A 30 17.94 -24.50 22.75
N THR A 31 17.56 -23.93 21.60
CA THR A 31 16.77 -22.68 21.52
C THR A 31 15.28 -23.01 21.46
N PRO A 32 14.45 -22.48 22.37
CA PRO A 32 13.00 -22.72 22.32
C PRO A 32 12.36 -22.20 21.03
N ILE A 33 11.46 -22.99 20.44
CA ILE A 33 10.66 -22.59 19.28
C ILE A 33 9.59 -21.60 19.75
N ARG A 34 9.56 -20.43 19.15
CA ARG A 34 8.63 -19.34 19.51
C ARG A 34 7.29 -19.53 18.80
N VAL A 35 6.24 -19.64 19.61
CA VAL A 35 4.87 -19.86 19.11
C VAL A 35 3.88 -18.85 19.69
N TRP A 36 2.88 -18.53 18.90
CA TRP A 36 1.70 -17.79 19.28
C TRP A 36 0.47 -18.56 18.79
N ASP A 37 -0.49 -18.82 19.68
CA ASP A 37 -1.72 -19.56 19.38
C ASP A 37 -1.49 -20.85 18.54
N ASN A 38 -0.52 -21.67 18.96
CA ASN A 38 -0.05 -22.87 18.26
C ASN A 38 0.55 -22.63 16.85
N ILE A 39 0.85 -21.38 16.50
CA ILE A 39 1.50 -21.00 15.26
C ILE A 39 2.98 -20.71 15.53
N VAL A 40 3.89 -21.39 14.81
CA VAL A 40 5.32 -21.04 14.83
C VAL A 40 5.50 -19.68 14.19
N LEU A 41 6.21 -18.76 14.87
CA LEU A 41 6.36 -17.37 14.43
C LEU A 41 7.55 -17.15 13.49
N VAL A 42 8.74 -17.57 13.88
CA VAL A 42 9.98 -17.26 13.12
C VAL A 42 10.96 -18.42 12.99
N ASP A 43 10.82 -19.48 13.77
CA ASP A 43 11.80 -20.57 13.86
C ASP A 43 11.39 -21.78 12.98
N TYR A 44 10.85 -21.52 11.78
CA TYR A 44 10.24 -22.53 10.92
C TYR A 44 11.24 -23.62 10.49
N GLU A 45 12.42 -23.24 10.02
CA GLU A 45 13.42 -24.17 9.55
C GLU A 45 13.90 -25.08 10.70
N ALA A 46 14.13 -24.53 11.88
CA ALA A 46 14.49 -25.31 13.06
C ALA A 46 13.36 -26.26 13.47
N PHE A 47 12.11 -25.78 13.47
CA PHE A 47 10.93 -26.60 13.75
C PHE A 47 10.78 -27.76 12.76
N GLU A 48 10.89 -27.50 11.46
CA GLU A 48 10.78 -28.52 10.41
C GLU A 48 11.89 -29.57 10.53
N ILE A 49 13.14 -29.15 10.74
CA ILE A 49 14.27 -30.06 10.92
C ILE A 49 14.07 -30.91 12.17
N CYS A 50 13.72 -30.32 13.31
CA CYS A 50 13.50 -31.05 14.55
C CYS A 50 12.37 -32.06 14.40
N LYS A 51 11.26 -31.67 13.77
CA LYS A 51 10.12 -32.56 13.50
C LYS A 51 10.51 -33.72 12.60
N ALA A 52 11.25 -33.45 11.51
CA ALA A 52 11.66 -34.48 10.54
C ALA A 52 12.62 -35.50 11.12
N HIS A 53 13.45 -35.11 12.10
CA HIS A 53 14.48 -35.97 12.70
C HIS A 53 14.13 -36.42 14.13
N GLY A 54 12.93 -36.15 14.63
CA GLY A 54 12.50 -36.54 15.98
C GLY A 54 13.32 -35.89 17.10
N ILE A 55 13.91 -34.71 16.87
CA ILE A 55 14.70 -34.01 17.88
C ILE A 55 13.76 -33.36 18.90
N PRO A 56 13.91 -33.62 20.21
CA PRO A 56 13.14 -32.95 21.24
C PRO A 56 13.31 -31.44 21.18
N MET A 57 12.21 -30.71 21.30
CA MET A 57 12.22 -29.24 21.26
C MET A 57 11.36 -28.67 22.38
N THR A 58 11.81 -27.57 22.95
CA THR A 58 11.05 -26.76 23.89
C THR A 58 10.29 -25.66 23.15
N VAL A 59 9.17 -25.22 23.71
CA VAL A 59 8.30 -24.21 23.13
C VAL A 59 8.24 -23.00 24.04
N SER A 60 8.50 -21.83 23.48
CA SER A 60 8.30 -20.54 24.14
C SER A 60 7.03 -19.87 23.61
N ARG A 61 6.02 -19.72 24.46
CA ARG A 61 4.75 -19.08 24.08
C ARG A 61 4.85 -17.57 24.19
N ILE A 62 4.63 -16.88 23.07
CA ILE A 62 4.57 -15.42 23.01
C ILE A 62 3.10 -15.01 23.18
N ARG A 63 2.83 -14.05 24.06
CA ARG A 63 1.48 -13.54 24.29
C ARG A 63 1.25 -12.33 23.38
N LEU A 64 0.37 -12.48 22.41
CA LEU A 64 -0.03 -11.42 21.45
C LEU A 64 -1.55 -11.46 21.34
N GLY A 65 -2.18 -10.30 21.25
CA GLY A 65 -3.64 -10.17 21.25
C GLY A 65 -4.28 -10.34 19.89
N SER A 66 -3.52 -10.20 18.79
CA SER A 66 -4.06 -10.25 17.43
C SER A 66 -3.03 -10.70 16.39
N LEU A 67 -3.51 -10.98 15.17
CA LEU A 67 -2.65 -11.29 14.02
C LEU A 67 -1.77 -10.10 13.62
N GLU A 68 -2.27 -8.87 13.77
CA GLU A 68 -1.54 -7.63 13.53
C GLU A 68 -0.35 -7.51 14.50
N GLU A 69 -0.56 -7.77 15.79
CA GLU A 69 0.53 -7.81 16.77
C GLU A 69 1.55 -8.90 16.45
N ALA A 70 1.08 -10.09 16.05
CA ALA A 70 1.96 -11.18 15.61
C ALA A 70 2.75 -10.78 14.36
N THR A 71 2.12 -10.11 13.40
CA THR A 71 2.78 -9.58 12.21
C THR A 71 3.86 -8.55 12.56
N ALA A 72 3.55 -7.58 13.42
CA ALA A 72 4.52 -6.57 13.87
C ALA A 72 5.70 -7.23 14.61
N TRP A 73 5.41 -8.21 15.46
CA TRP A 73 6.42 -8.96 16.20
C TRP A 73 7.35 -9.75 15.28
N VAL A 74 6.79 -10.48 14.29
CA VAL A 74 7.58 -11.24 13.31
C VAL A 74 8.44 -10.29 12.48
N CYS A 75 7.89 -9.18 11.96
CA CYS A 75 8.65 -8.19 11.21
C CYS A 75 9.84 -7.66 12.03
N LYS A 76 9.61 -7.29 13.30
CA LYS A 76 10.66 -6.81 14.19
C LYS A 76 11.78 -7.84 14.37
N ASN A 77 11.43 -9.10 14.59
CA ASN A 77 12.42 -10.17 14.77
C ASN A 77 13.20 -10.48 13.49
N GLN A 78 12.54 -10.48 12.33
CA GLN A 78 13.23 -10.67 11.05
C GLN A 78 14.19 -9.52 10.73
N LEU A 79 13.86 -8.30 11.11
CA LEU A 79 14.73 -7.12 10.89
C LEU A 79 16.02 -7.12 11.72
N LEU A 80 16.12 -7.98 12.75
CA LEU A 80 17.38 -8.22 13.49
C LEU A 80 18.40 -9.03 12.67
N ARG A 81 17.94 -9.76 11.66
CA ARG A 81 18.82 -10.54 10.78
C ARG A 81 19.60 -9.62 9.85
N LYS A 82 20.90 -9.94 9.65
CA LYS A 82 21.78 -9.20 8.74
C LYS A 82 21.77 -9.74 7.30
N ASP A 83 21.32 -10.99 7.12
CA ASP A 83 21.36 -11.73 5.88
C ASP A 83 20.12 -11.54 4.97
N ILE A 84 19.15 -10.73 5.39
CA ILE A 84 17.95 -10.47 4.57
C ILE A 84 18.24 -9.46 3.46
N PRO A 85 17.67 -9.68 2.24
CA PRO A 85 17.79 -8.75 1.12
C PRO A 85 17.26 -7.35 1.45
N GLU A 86 17.85 -6.32 0.84
CA GLU A 86 17.46 -4.92 1.07
C GLU A 86 15.96 -4.68 0.82
N LYS A 87 15.42 -5.21 -0.28
CA LYS A 87 13.98 -5.07 -0.61
C LYS A 87 13.08 -5.75 0.41
N THR A 88 13.50 -6.91 0.94
CA THR A 88 12.80 -7.59 2.03
C THR A 88 12.83 -6.74 3.30
N ARG A 89 13.97 -6.09 3.62
CA ARG A 89 14.06 -5.16 4.74
C ARG A 89 13.09 -3.98 4.59
N HIS A 90 13.01 -3.37 3.39
CA HIS A 90 12.04 -2.30 3.11
C HIS A 90 10.60 -2.78 3.29
N TYR A 91 10.29 -3.98 2.80
CA TYR A 91 8.98 -4.59 2.95
C TYR A 91 8.61 -4.82 4.42
N LEU A 92 9.51 -5.39 5.21
CA LEU A 92 9.26 -5.68 6.63
C LEU A 92 9.06 -4.40 7.46
N ILE A 93 9.84 -3.35 7.22
CA ILE A 93 9.65 -2.03 7.87
C ILE A 93 8.29 -1.45 7.47
N GLY A 94 7.96 -1.47 6.17
CA GLY A 94 6.68 -0.97 5.66
C GLY A 94 5.49 -1.76 6.18
N LYS A 95 5.58 -3.08 6.23
CA LYS A 95 4.53 -3.96 6.77
C LYS A 95 4.30 -3.71 8.26
N ARG A 96 5.39 -3.60 9.02
CA ARG A 96 5.33 -3.25 10.44
C ARG A 96 4.66 -1.90 10.65
N PHE A 97 5.02 -0.88 9.85
CA PHE A 97 4.36 0.43 9.88
C PHE A 97 2.85 0.33 9.65
N LEU A 98 2.41 -0.42 8.64
CA LEU A 98 1.00 -0.55 8.30
C LEU A 98 0.19 -1.18 9.42
N VAL A 99 0.68 -2.28 10.00
CA VAL A 99 -0.05 -2.99 11.06
C VAL A 99 -0.03 -2.23 12.38
N GLU A 100 1.08 -1.60 12.77
CA GLU A 100 1.15 -0.80 14.00
C GLU A 100 0.32 0.49 13.90
N LYS A 101 0.24 1.10 12.71
CA LYS A 101 -0.68 2.20 12.43
C LYS A 101 -2.14 1.76 12.62
N ALA A 102 -2.51 0.59 12.12
CA ALA A 102 -3.86 0.03 12.28
C ALA A 102 -4.18 -0.24 13.76
N LEU A 103 -3.27 -0.88 14.50
CA LEU A 103 -3.41 -1.13 15.94
C LEU A 103 -3.60 0.17 16.73
N GLY A 104 -2.80 1.20 16.45
CA GLY A 104 -2.93 2.50 17.07
C GLY A 104 -4.25 3.20 16.76
N ALA A 105 -4.79 3.04 15.56
CA ALA A 105 -6.10 3.56 15.17
C ALA A 105 -7.25 2.85 15.92
N HIS A 106 -7.15 1.51 16.05
CA HIS A 106 -8.13 0.73 16.83
C HIS A 106 -8.13 1.10 18.31
N GLU A 107 -6.96 1.25 18.91
CA GLU A 107 -6.86 1.65 20.32
C GLU A 107 -7.40 3.07 20.53
N ALA A 108 -7.08 4.01 19.66
CA ALA A 108 -7.62 5.37 19.71
C ALA A 108 -9.15 5.39 19.53
N ALA A 109 -9.72 4.52 18.70
CA ALA A 109 -11.17 4.37 18.55
C ALA A 109 -11.81 3.79 19.82
N ARG A 110 -11.18 2.77 20.43
CA ARG A 110 -11.65 2.16 21.70
C ARG A 110 -11.67 3.16 22.84
N VAL A 111 -10.61 3.96 22.99
CA VAL A 111 -10.53 5.01 24.02
C VAL A 111 -11.63 6.06 23.83
N ARG A 112 -11.90 6.47 22.58
CA ARG A 112 -12.98 7.42 22.27
C ARG A 112 -14.36 6.85 22.60
N GLN A 113 -14.61 5.59 22.24
CA GLN A 113 -15.88 4.94 22.53
C GLN A 113 -16.13 4.80 24.04
N SER A 114 -15.10 4.47 24.83
CA SER A 114 -15.20 4.42 26.30
C SER A 114 -15.41 5.82 26.90
N ALA A 115 -14.74 6.85 26.38
CA ALA A 115 -14.93 8.24 26.81
C ALA A 115 -16.32 8.77 26.43
N ALA A 116 -16.83 8.45 25.23
CA ALA A 116 -18.18 8.83 24.81
C ALA A 116 -19.27 8.16 25.65
N SER A 117 -19.05 6.93 26.12
CA SER A 117 -19.96 6.24 27.05
C SER A 117 -19.94 6.84 28.46
N ALA A 118 -18.88 7.55 28.83
CA ALA A 118 -18.74 8.20 30.13
C ALA A 118 -19.23 9.67 30.14
N MET A 119 -19.44 10.30 29.00
CA MET A 119 -19.85 11.68 28.82
C MET A 119 -21.11 11.79 27.95
N THR A 120 -22.28 11.77 28.57
CA THR A 120 -23.52 12.27 27.96
C THR A 120 -23.41 13.79 27.80
N ASN A 121 -23.45 14.29 26.55
CA ASN A 121 -23.54 15.71 26.15
C ASN A 121 -22.22 16.51 25.97
N THR A 122 -21.37 16.11 25.02
CA THR A 122 -20.53 17.12 24.38
C THR A 122 -20.31 16.71 22.92
N ILE A 123 -20.67 17.58 21.96
CA ILE A 123 -20.39 17.45 20.56
C ILE A 123 -18.88 17.57 20.39
N ILE A 124 -18.19 16.43 20.20
CA ILE A 124 -16.77 16.42 19.89
C ILE A 124 -16.68 16.61 18.38
N VAL A 125 -16.25 17.79 17.95
CA VAL A 125 -15.84 18.06 16.57
C VAL A 125 -14.64 17.14 16.25
N ASP A 126 -14.82 16.26 15.29
CA ASP A 126 -13.89 15.23 14.86
C ASP A 126 -12.68 15.86 14.15
N THR A 127 -11.68 16.29 14.91
CA THR A 127 -10.34 16.59 14.38
C THR A 127 -9.55 15.29 14.38
N THR A 128 -9.45 14.70 13.23
CA THR A 128 -8.91 13.39 12.87
C THR A 128 -7.67 12.92 13.65
N PRO A 129 -7.80 12.04 14.66
CA PRO A 129 -6.66 11.41 15.35
C PRO A 129 -5.90 10.40 14.47
N TYR A 130 -6.42 10.06 13.30
CA TYR A 130 -5.84 9.12 12.36
C TYR A 130 -4.45 9.53 11.86
N ASP A 131 -4.26 10.81 11.51
CA ASP A 131 -2.98 11.33 11.06
C ASP A 131 -1.94 11.44 12.17
N ALA A 132 -2.35 11.78 13.38
CA ALA A 132 -1.45 11.89 14.54
C ALA A 132 -0.86 10.52 14.94
N THR A 133 -1.66 9.46 14.90
CA THR A 133 -1.18 8.08 15.19
C THR A 133 -0.20 7.61 14.13
N ALA A 134 -0.50 7.85 12.85
CA ALA A 134 0.39 7.51 11.74
C ALA A 134 1.71 8.30 11.81
N ALA A 135 1.66 9.59 12.15
CA ALA A 135 2.85 10.43 12.31
C ALA A 135 3.74 9.91 13.43
N LYS A 136 3.19 9.66 14.62
CA LYS A 136 3.92 9.09 15.78
C LYS A 136 4.55 7.73 15.44
N THR A 137 3.84 6.85 14.74
CA THR A 137 4.36 5.55 14.32
C THR A 137 5.51 5.69 13.33
N CYS A 138 5.40 6.61 12.34
CA CYS A 138 6.47 6.88 11.39
C CYS A 138 7.74 7.42 12.07
N GLU A 139 7.59 8.36 12.99
CA GLU A 139 8.71 8.97 13.74
C GLU A 139 9.42 7.92 14.58
N ARG A 140 8.66 7.13 15.36
CA ARG A 140 9.19 6.07 16.21
C ARG A 140 9.95 5.02 15.40
N LEU A 141 9.39 4.52 14.30
CA LEU A 141 10.06 3.55 13.42
C LEU A 141 11.25 4.19 12.69
N GLY A 142 11.15 5.47 12.33
CA GLY A 142 12.26 6.22 11.75
C GLY A 142 13.47 6.27 12.68
N LEU A 143 13.26 6.57 13.96
CA LEU A 143 14.30 6.54 14.99
C LEU A 143 14.85 5.12 15.22
N GLU A 144 13.97 4.12 15.32
CA GLU A 144 14.35 2.72 15.56
C GLU A 144 15.24 2.14 14.44
N TYR A 145 14.99 2.52 13.18
CA TYR A 145 15.73 2.01 12.02
C TYR A 145 16.72 3.00 11.42
N HIS A 146 16.90 4.16 12.04
CA HIS A 146 17.81 5.23 11.59
C HIS A 146 17.51 5.71 10.16
N ILE A 147 16.21 5.87 9.83
CA ILE A 147 15.73 6.36 8.53
C ILE A 147 14.75 7.52 8.73
N CYS A 148 14.62 8.39 7.72
CA CYS A 148 13.64 9.47 7.75
C CYS A 148 12.21 8.92 7.79
N PHE A 149 11.32 9.59 8.54
CA PHE A 149 9.90 9.22 8.66
C PHE A 149 9.18 9.18 7.30
N VAL A 150 9.59 10.03 6.34
CA VAL A 150 9.09 9.98 4.95
C VAL A 150 9.45 8.66 4.28
N THR A 151 10.65 8.12 4.56
CA THR A 151 11.10 6.82 4.05
C THR A 151 10.27 5.68 4.63
N VAL A 152 9.89 5.75 5.92
CA VAL A 152 8.97 4.76 6.53
C VAL A 152 7.64 4.74 5.81
N ARG A 153 7.06 5.91 5.47
CA ARG A 153 5.81 6.00 4.67
C ARG A 153 5.97 5.40 3.28
N LYS A 154 7.09 5.69 2.59
CA LYS A 154 7.39 5.09 1.28
C LYS A 154 7.48 3.57 1.37
N TYR A 155 8.08 3.03 2.43
CA TYR A 155 8.11 1.59 2.67
C TYR A 155 6.73 1.01 2.98
N GLY A 156 5.85 1.77 3.63
CA GLY A 156 4.43 1.38 3.78
C GLY A 156 3.72 1.20 2.44
N VAL A 157 3.86 2.17 1.54
CA VAL A 157 3.32 2.07 0.16
C VAL A 157 3.94 0.88 -0.58
N PHE A 158 5.26 0.70 -0.47
CA PHE A 158 5.95 -0.46 -1.03
C PHE A 158 5.35 -1.78 -0.52
N ALA A 159 5.14 -1.90 0.78
CA ALA A 159 4.58 -3.12 1.39
C ALA A 159 3.15 -3.40 0.91
N SER A 160 2.29 -2.39 0.82
CA SER A 160 0.93 -2.55 0.27
C SER A 160 0.93 -3.05 -1.17
N ILE A 161 1.84 -2.53 -2.01
CA ILE A 161 1.95 -2.96 -3.41
C ILE A 161 2.50 -4.40 -3.50
N ILE A 162 3.47 -4.77 -2.67
CA ILE A 162 3.96 -6.15 -2.62
C ILE A 162 2.86 -7.12 -2.17
N ASP A 163 2.05 -6.75 -1.19
CA ASP A 163 0.89 -7.57 -0.77
C ASP A 163 -0.14 -7.72 -1.91
N TYR A 164 -0.39 -6.64 -2.66
CA TYR A 164 -1.25 -6.67 -3.86
C TYR A 164 -0.70 -7.61 -4.95
N ILE A 165 0.62 -7.57 -5.21
CA ILE A 165 1.29 -8.46 -6.16
C ILE A 165 1.23 -9.90 -5.66
N ARG A 166 1.53 -10.14 -4.38
CA ARG A 166 1.52 -11.46 -3.74
C ARG A 166 0.17 -12.14 -3.85
N ALA A 167 -0.92 -11.39 -3.63
CA ALA A 167 -2.28 -11.92 -3.72
C ALA A 167 -2.63 -12.45 -5.12
N ARG A 168 -1.92 -11.98 -6.18
CA ARG A 168 -2.14 -12.35 -7.58
C ARG A 168 -1.08 -13.30 -8.11
N GLU A 169 0.18 -13.05 -7.79
CA GLU A 169 1.33 -13.78 -8.30
C GLU A 169 2.44 -13.85 -7.23
N PRO A 170 2.37 -14.81 -6.29
CA PRO A 170 3.32 -14.95 -5.18
C PRO A 170 4.77 -15.06 -5.64
N ALA A 171 5.03 -15.80 -6.72
CA ALA A 171 6.37 -16.00 -7.24
C ALA A 171 7.02 -14.70 -7.74
N LEU A 172 6.22 -13.76 -8.25
CA LEU A 172 6.70 -12.44 -8.66
C LEU A 172 7.08 -11.60 -7.44
N ALA A 173 6.25 -11.60 -6.38
CA ALA A 173 6.55 -10.91 -5.14
C ALA A 173 7.88 -11.40 -4.52
N ASP A 174 8.10 -12.71 -4.48
CA ASP A 174 9.34 -13.31 -3.98
C ASP A 174 10.56 -12.88 -4.81
N ARG A 175 10.44 -12.84 -6.14
CA ARG A 175 11.54 -12.37 -7.01
C ARG A 175 11.88 -10.90 -6.79
N ILE A 176 10.88 -10.05 -6.52
CA ILE A 176 11.08 -8.62 -6.21
C ILE A 176 11.78 -8.48 -4.85
N LEU A 177 11.28 -9.15 -3.82
CA LEU A 177 11.83 -9.08 -2.47
C LEU A 177 13.27 -9.59 -2.39
N ASN A 178 13.58 -10.65 -3.13
CA ASN A 178 14.94 -11.19 -3.24
C ASN A 178 15.87 -10.38 -4.16
N GLY A 179 15.42 -9.21 -4.65
CA GLY A 179 16.24 -8.33 -5.51
C GLY A 179 16.59 -8.91 -6.88
N LYS A 180 15.88 -9.98 -7.32
CA LYS A 180 16.06 -10.61 -8.65
C LYS A 180 15.46 -9.77 -9.77
N ILE A 181 14.64 -8.77 -9.45
CA ILE A 181 14.04 -7.85 -10.42
C ILE A 181 14.40 -6.42 -9.99
N ARG A 182 14.85 -5.60 -10.95
CA ARG A 182 15.20 -4.21 -10.70
C ARG A 182 14.00 -3.30 -10.93
N ILE A 183 13.34 -2.91 -9.84
CA ILE A 183 12.15 -2.06 -9.85
C ILE A 183 12.38 -0.87 -8.91
N SER A 184 12.11 0.36 -9.39
CA SER A 184 12.07 1.56 -8.57
C SER A 184 10.74 1.68 -7.79
N HIS A 185 10.68 2.57 -6.82
CA HIS A 185 9.46 2.85 -6.07
C HIS A 185 8.33 3.37 -6.99
N GLU A 186 8.67 4.25 -7.92
CA GLU A 186 7.74 4.84 -8.89
C GLU A 186 7.14 3.76 -9.81
N HIS A 187 7.97 2.87 -10.32
CA HIS A 187 7.51 1.75 -11.14
C HIS A 187 6.59 0.78 -10.37
N LEU A 188 6.77 0.64 -9.07
CA LEU A 188 5.85 -0.16 -8.24
C LEU A 188 4.48 0.50 -8.13
N VAL A 189 4.42 1.83 -8.01
CA VAL A 189 3.15 2.56 -8.03
C VAL A 189 2.46 2.39 -9.39
N GLU A 190 3.21 2.46 -10.50
CA GLU A 190 2.67 2.17 -11.84
C GLU A 190 2.09 0.74 -11.93
N ILE A 191 2.78 -0.26 -11.37
CA ILE A 191 2.31 -1.66 -11.36
C ILE A 191 0.96 -1.80 -10.66
N ALA A 192 0.74 -1.05 -9.58
CA ALA A 192 -0.54 -1.07 -8.87
C ALA A 192 -1.71 -0.49 -9.70
N GLN A 193 -1.39 0.30 -10.73
CA GLN A 193 -2.37 0.92 -11.63
C GLN A 193 -2.58 0.14 -12.92
N LEU A 194 -1.83 -0.94 -13.17
CA LEU A 194 -2.00 -1.76 -14.36
C LEU A 194 -3.36 -2.46 -14.37
N SER A 195 -3.97 -2.52 -15.56
CA SER A 195 -5.14 -3.37 -15.77
C SER A 195 -4.81 -4.85 -15.49
N PRO A 196 -5.79 -5.71 -15.17
CA PRO A 196 -5.54 -7.13 -14.93
C PRO A 196 -4.82 -7.84 -16.09
N VAL A 197 -5.11 -7.45 -17.33
CA VAL A 197 -4.47 -8.01 -18.53
C VAL A 197 -2.99 -7.60 -18.60
N GLU A 198 -2.69 -6.33 -18.38
CA GLU A 198 -1.33 -5.80 -18.38
C GLU A 198 -0.51 -6.37 -17.22
N PHE A 199 -1.11 -6.49 -16.03
CA PHE A 199 -0.48 -7.13 -14.87
C PHE A 199 -0.09 -8.57 -15.18
N ASN A 200 -0.98 -9.37 -15.76
CA ASN A 200 -0.70 -10.75 -16.14
C ASN A 200 0.40 -10.86 -17.23
N ARG A 201 0.44 -9.90 -18.17
CA ARG A 201 1.51 -9.78 -19.16
C ARG A 201 2.85 -9.48 -18.49
N MET A 202 2.87 -8.53 -17.57
CA MET A 202 4.04 -8.17 -16.76
C MET A 202 4.54 -9.35 -15.93
N ALA A 203 3.67 -10.03 -15.22
CA ALA A 203 4.03 -11.17 -14.39
C ALA A 203 4.68 -12.29 -15.24
N ARG A 204 4.06 -12.64 -16.37
CA ARG A 204 4.61 -13.61 -17.32
C ARG A 204 5.97 -13.18 -17.86
N TYR A 205 6.15 -11.90 -18.20
CA TYR A 205 7.43 -11.36 -18.65
C TYR A 205 8.51 -11.58 -17.60
N PHE A 206 8.28 -11.15 -16.37
CA PHE A 206 9.29 -11.25 -15.32
C PHE A 206 9.56 -12.68 -14.85
N LEU A 207 8.58 -13.56 -14.88
CA LEU A 207 8.76 -14.96 -14.49
C LEU A 207 9.51 -15.78 -15.53
N LYS A 208 9.29 -15.49 -16.83
CA LYS A 208 9.93 -16.20 -17.95
C LYS A 208 11.23 -15.56 -18.43
N CYS A 209 11.55 -14.33 -17.98
CA CYS A 209 12.72 -13.61 -18.44
C CYS A 209 14.00 -14.36 -18.05
N PRO A 210 14.86 -14.72 -19.02
CA PRO A 210 16.14 -15.39 -18.77
C PRO A 210 17.17 -14.44 -18.18
N ASP A 211 16.98 -13.13 -18.28
CA ASP A 211 17.87 -12.12 -17.74
C ASP A 211 18.09 -12.33 -16.24
N ARG A 212 19.34 -12.25 -15.79
CA ARG A 212 19.71 -12.43 -14.39
C ARG A 212 19.07 -11.37 -13.48
N ARG A 213 18.84 -10.15 -14.01
CA ARG A 213 18.17 -9.04 -13.32
C ARG A 213 17.37 -8.19 -14.31
N PRO A 214 16.17 -8.61 -14.71
CA PRO A 214 15.35 -7.83 -15.62
C PRO A 214 14.93 -6.49 -14.98
N THR A 215 14.78 -5.46 -15.80
CA THR A 215 14.35 -4.12 -15.38
C THR A 215 12.93 -3.83 -15.84
N TYR A 216 12.15 -3.13 -15.02
CA TYR A 216 10.79 -2.71 -15.38
C TYR A 216 10.77 -1.79 -16.62
N MET A 217 11.80 -0.97 -16.82
CA MET A 217 11.89 -0.07 -17.98
C MET A 217 11.79 -0.79 -19.32
N LYS A 218 12.40 -1.98 -19.46
CA LYS A 218 12.30 -2.78 -20.71
C LYS A 218 10.87 -3.25 -20.94
N PHE A 219 10.18 -3.69 -19.88
CA PHE A 219 8.77 -4.08 -19.97
C PHE A 219 7.88 -2.89 -20.30
N ARG A 220 8.08 -1.73 -19.63
CA ARG A 220 7.33 -0.50 -19.84
C ARG A 220 7.38 -0.04 -21.30
N ALA A 221 8.57 -0.04 -21.92
CA ALA A 221 8.71 0.31 -23.34
C ALA A 221 7.88 -0.62 -24.24
N SER A 222 7.91 -1.93 -23.99
CA SER A 222 7.08 -2.91 -24.72
C SER A 222 5.58 -2.69 -24.48
N LEU A 223 5.17 -2.29 -23.27
CA LEU A 223 3.79 -2.01 -22.94
C LEU A 223 3.28 -0.75 -23.67
N GLU A 224 4.10 0.31 -23.70
CA GLU A 224 3.80 1.55 -24.41
C GLU A 224 3.66 1.33 -25.92
N GLU A 225 4.52 0.50 -26.51
CA GLU A 225 4.39 0.10 -27.92
C GLU A 225 3.09 -0.67 -28.20
N THR A 226 2.70 -1.56 -27.27
CA THR A 226 1.45 -2.30 -27.42
C THR A 226 0.25 -1.38 -27.30
N ARG A 227 0.23 -0.48 -26.31
CA ARG A 227 -0.82 0.52 -26.17
C ARG A 227 -0.95 1.42 -27.39
N LYS A 228 0.17 1.84 -27.99
CA LYS A 228 0.17 2.61 -29.23
C LYS A 228 -0.41 1.81 -30.39
N LYS A 229 -0.05 0.52 -30.54
CA LYS A 229 -0.60 -0.34 -31.59
C LYS A 229 -2.10 -0.59 -31.40
N GLU A 230 -2.55 -0.82 -30.18
CA GLU A 230 -3.97 -0.98 -29.85
C GLU A 230 -4.74 0.32 -30.12
N ALA A 231 -4.20 1.47 -29.73
CA ALA A 231 -4.79 2.78 -30.05
C ALA A 231 -4.83 3.04 -31.56
N THR A 232 -3.78 2.64 -32.32
CA THR A 232 -3.74 2.79 -33.78
C THR A 232 -4.69 1.82 -34.49
N GLN A 233 -4.95 0.62 -33.93
CA GLN A 233 -5.94 -0.32 -34.46
C GLN A 233 -7.37 0.17 -34.21
N ILE A 234 -7.63 0.88 -33.10
CA ILE A 234 -8.91 1.52 -32.82
C ILE A 234 -9.09 2.75 -33.72
N THR A 235 -7.99 3.39 -34.15
CA THR A 235 -8.00 4.55 -35.06
C THR A 235 -7.88 4.21 -36.54
N SER A 236 -7.81 2.93 -36.93
CA SER A 236 -8.04 2.56 -38.33
C SER A 236 -9.49 2.83 -38.65
N PRO A 237 -9.84 3.87 -39.44
CA PRO A 237 -11.24 4.12 -39.74
C PRO A 237 -11.77 2.89 -40.48
N PRO A 238 -12.92 2.33 -40.09
CA PRO A 238 -13.66 1.50 -41.02
C PRO A 238 -13.90 2.40 -42.24
N THR A 239 -13.64 1.88 -43.42
CA THR A 239 -14.02 2.48 -44.69
C THR A 239 -15.53 2.53 -44.76
N GLY A 240 -16.12 3.42 -44.03
CA GLY A 240 -17.55 3.67 -43.87
C GLY A 240 -17.71 5.13 -43.51
N THR A 241 -18.35 5.86 -44.40
CA THR A 241 -18.86 7.22 -44.34
C THR A 241 -18.84 7.87 -42.95
N ILE A 242 -18.38 9.14 -42.93
CA ILE A 242 -18.42 10.16 -41.85
C ILE A 242 -19.85 10.28 -41.25
N LYS A 243 -20.41 9.23 -40.66
CA LYS A 243 -21.78 9.27 -40.10
C LYS A 243 -21.95 8.77 -38.68
N ASP A 244 -20.88 8.26 -38.04
CA ASP A 244 -20.96 7.79 -36.66
C ASP A 244 -19.88 8.41 -35.79
N MET A 245 -19.93 9.73 -35.59
CA MET A 245 -19.48 10.30 -34.32
C MET A 245 -20.47 9.77 -33.25
N PRO A 246 -19.96 9.20 -32.11
CA PRO A 246 -20.83 8.86 -31.00
C PRO A 246 -21.69 10.10 -30.68
N ALA A 247 -22.99 9.93 -30.60
CA ALA A 247 -23.89 11.00 -30.23
C ALA A 247 -23.35 11.60 -28.92
N TYR A 248 -23.27 12.93 -28.88
CA TYR A 248 -22.90 13.67 -27.67
C TYR A 248 -23.80 13.16 -26.53
N ASP A 249 -23.16 12.62 -25.46
CA ASP A 249 -23.84 12.14 -24.27
C ASP A 249 -23.72 13.18 -23.15
N PRO A 250 -24.75 14.01 -22.95
CA PRO A 250 -24.76 15.02 -21.90
C PRO A 250 -24.64 14.42 -20.49
N ASP A 251 -25.17 13.22 -20.26
CA ASP A 251 -25.10 12.55 -18.97
C ASP A 251 -23.68 12.10 -18.66
N GLY A 252 -22.93 11.66 -19.66
CA GLY A 252 -21.51 11.32 -19.53
C GLY A 252 -20.65 12.51 -19.09
N GLU A 253 -20.88 13.69 -19.67
CA GLU A 253 -20.20 14.95 -19.30
C GLU A 253 -20.52 15.36 -17.86
N VAL A 254 -21.80 15.37 -17.49
CA VAL A 254 -22.25 15.72 -16.13
C VAL A 254 -21.72 14.74 -15.10
N CYS A 255 -21.75 13.44 -15.39
CA CYS A 255 -21.18 12.41 -14.52
C CYS A 255 -19.67 12.57 -14.35
N SER A 256 -18.94 12.88 -15.43
CA SER A 256 -17.49 13.14 -15.38
C SER A 256 -17.16 14.34 -14.48
N LEU A 257 -17.91 15.44 -14.62
CA LEU A 257 -17.77 16.59 -13.75
C LEU A 257 -18.08 16.26 -12.29
N ALA A 258 -19.16 15.53 -12.03
CA ALA A 258 -19.55 15.11 -10.69
C ALA A 258 -18.49 14.26 -9.98
N LEU A 259 -17.73 13.44 -10.72
CA LEU A 259 -16.61 12.66 -10.19
C LEU A 259 -15.39 13.51 -9.82
N THR A 260 -15.19 14.68 -10.46
CA THR A 260 -14.04 15.56 -10.22
C THR A 260 -14.27 16.55 -9.08
N VAL A 261 -15.50 16.98 -8.85
CA VAL A 261 -15.86 17.98 -7.81
C VAL A 261 -15.39 17.57 -6.40
N PRO A 262 -15.51 16.31 -5.93
CA PRO A 262 -15.01 15.92 -4.61
C PRO A 262 -13.50 16.15 -4.43
N SER A 263 -12.72 16.01 -5.51
CA SER A 263 -11.28 16.27 -5.48
C SER A 263 -10.98 17.75 -5.28
N TRP A 264 -11.76 18.65 -5.92
CA TRP A 264 -11.63 20.11 -5.73
C TRP A 264 -12.01 20.52 -4.30
N ILE A 265 -13.13 20.00 -3.79
CA ILE A 265 -13.54 20.23 -2.39
C ILE A 265 -12.44 19.77 -1.44
N GLY A 266 -11.88 18.58 -1.65
CA GLY A 266 -10.79 18.06 -0.82
C GLY A 266 -9.54 18.94 -0.85
N SER A 267 -9.21 19.53 -2.01
CA SER A 267 -8.06 20.43 -2.15
C SER A 267 -8.31 21.77 -1.45
N ILE A 268 -9.49 22.35 -1.58
CA ILE A 268 -9.90 23.61 -0.92
C ILE A 268 -9.88 23.43 0.60
N ASN A 269 -10.51 22.36 1.12
CA ASN A 269 -10.55 22.05 2.56
C ASN A 269 -9.14 21.84 3.13
N ARG A 270 -8.26 21.18 2.38
CA ARG A 270 -6.86 20.98 2.79
C ARG A 270 -6.13 22.31 2.92
N THR A 271 -6.27 23.18 1.93
CA THR A 271 -5.65 24.51 1.97
C THR A 271 -6.19 25.32 3.15
N GLN A 272 -7.50 25.29 3.39
CA GLN A 272 -8.12 25.98 4.52
C GLN A 272 -7.63 25.47 5.88
N SER A 273 -7.42 24.15 6.03
CA SER A 273 -7.03 23.55 7.30
C SER A 273 -5.53 23.58 7.58
N MET A 274 -4.69 23.62 6.54
CA MET A 274 -3.24 23.50 6.66
C MET A 274 -2.47 24.82 6.50
N SER A 275 -3.10 25.85 5.91
CA SER A 275 -2.43 27.12 5.63
C SER A 275 -2.66 28.15 6.75
N ASP A 276 -1.58 28.73 7.25
CA ASP A 276 -1.63 29.90 8.11
C ASP A 276 -1.78 31.13 7.21
N PHE A 277 -3.01 31.59 7.02
CA PHE A 277 -3.34 32.70 6.14
C PHE A 277 -2.71 34.03 6.58
N THR A 278 -2.27 34.15 7.83
CA THR A 278 -1.55 35.36 8.30
C THR A 278 -0.15 35.49 7.69
N LYS A 279 0.41 34.40 7.19
CA LYS A 279 1.74 34.33 6.55
C LYS A 279 1.69 34.33 5.02
N VAL A 280 0.48 34.33 4.44
CA VAL A 280 0.32 34.36 2.99
C VAL A 280 0.57 35.77 2.46
N SER A 281 1.37 35.89 1.39
CA SER A 281 1.60 37.18 0.75
C SER A 281 0.30 37.76 0.16
N GLU A 282 0.15 39.06 0.19
CA GLU A 282 -1.02 39.76 -0.34
C GLU A 282 -1.31 39.38 -1.80
N SER A 283 -0.27 39.29 -2.63
CA SER A 283 -0.40 38.89 -4.04
C SER A 283 -0.95 37.45 -4.19
N ALA A 284 -0.47 36.49 -3.39
CA ALA A 284 -0.98 35.12 -3.44
C ALA A 284 -2.40 35.02 -2.91
N GLY A 285 -2.74 35.78 -1.85
CA GLY A 285 -4.08 35.87 -1.31
C GLY A 285 -5.07 36.44 -2.30
N ALA A 286 -4.74 37.57 -2.92
CA ALA A 286 -5.60 38.21 -3.94
C ALA A 286 -5.84 37.29 -5.15
N LYS A 287 -4.82 36.57 -5.62
CA LYS A 287 -4.96 35.62 -6.72
C LYS A 287 -5.88 34.43 -6.35
N LEU A 288 -5.75 33.91 -5.15
CA LEU A 288 -6.61 32.81 -4.67
C LEU A 288 -8.06 33.29 -4.56
N ILE A 289 -8.32 34.47 -3.98
CA ILE A 289 -9.66 35.05 -3.86
C ILE A 289 -10.29 35.18 -5.24
N TYR A 290 -9.55 35.74 -6.20
CA TYR A 290 -10.04 35.90 -7.57
C TYR A 290 -10.46 34.58 -8.23
N GLU A 291 -9.65 33.50 -8.08
CA GLU A 291 -9.99 32.20 -8.66
C GLU A 291 -11.14 31.51 -7.91
N LEU A 292 -11.26 31.71 -6.60
CA LEU A 292 -12.40 31.20 -5.83
C LEU A 292 -13.70 31.89 -6.22
N ASP A 293 -13.70 33.23 -6.43
CA ASP A 293 -14.88 33.97 -6.88
C ASP A 293 -15.31 33.52 -8.29
N ARG A 294 -14.35 33.28 -9.19
CA ARG A 294 -14.64 32.69 -10.51
C ARG A 294 -15.26 31.31 -10.42
N LEU A 295 -14.72 30.45 -9.51
CA LEU A 295 -15.24 29.09 -9.29
C LEU A 295 -16.68 29.15 -8.79
N VAL A 296 -16.96 29.99 -7.78
CA VAL A 296 -18.32 30.17 -7.23
C VAL A 296 -19.29 30.61 -8.31
N PHE A 297 -18.94 31.65 -9.10
CA PHE A 297 -19.76 32.12 -10.19
C PHE A 297 -20.06 31.03 -11.23
N THR A 298 -19.04 30.25 -11.61
CA THR A 298 -19.19 29.15 -12.58
C THR A 298 -20.09 28.03 -12.05
N VAL A 299 -19.90 27.63 -10.77
CA VAL A 299 -20.69 26.60 -10.12
C VAL A 299 -22.16 27.01 -9.96
N GLU A 300 -22.41 28.27 -9.60
CA GLU A 300 -23.78 28.84 -9.51
C GLU A 300 -24.47 28.82 -10.87
N GLY A 301 -23.74 29.16 -11.95
CA GLY A 301 -24.27 29.10 -13.32
C GLY A 301 -24.73 27.70 -13.73
N ILE A 302 -23.88 26.70 -13.53
CA ILE A 302 -24.23 25.28 -13.80
C ILE A 302 -25.40 24.83 -12.94
N ARG A 303 -25.37 25.15 -11.64
CA ARG A 303 -26.44 24.79 -10.70
C ARG A 303 -27.78 25.39 -11.12
N ALA A 304 -27.80 26.66 -11.49
CA ALA A 304 -29.03 27.35 -11.96
C ALA A 304 -29.58 26.71 -13.25
N ALA A 305 -28.71 26.38 -14.20
CA ALA A 305 -29.10 25.68 -15.42
C ALA A 305 -29.72 24.31 -15.15
N LEU A 306 -29.04 23.46 -14.32
CA LEU A 306 -29.54 22.13 -13.98
C LEU A 306 -30.86 22.19 -13.21
N VAL A 307 -31.03 23.11 -12.25
CA VAL A 307 -32.27 23.27 -11.50
C VAL A 307 -33.41 23.65 -12.42
N LYS A 308 -33.19 24.59 -13.37
CA LYS A 308 -34.19 25.02 -14.34
C LYS A 308 -34.67 23.86 -15.21
N GLU A 309 -33.78 23.07 -15.77
CA GLU A 309 -34.12 22.00 -16.70
C GLU A 309 -34.65 20.73 -15.98
N VAL A 310 -34.08 20.35 -14.84
CA VAL A 310 -34.48 19.14 -14.11
C VAL A 310 -35.81 19.30 -13.36
N TYR A 311 -36.08 20.50 -12.81
CA TYR A 311 -37.26 20.74 -11.97
C TYR A 311 -38.40 21.49 -12.68
N HIS A 312 -38.16 22.21 -13.78
CA HIS A 312 -39.17 22.93 -14.54
C HIS A 312 -39.43 22.40 -15.93
N GLY A 313 -38.59 21.48 -16.44
CA GLY A 313 -38.73 20.90 -17.79
C GLY A 313 -39.62 19.65 -17.88
N ARG A 314 -40.31 19.25 -16.81
CA ARG A 314 -41.27 18.13 -16.77
C ARG A 314 -42.70 18.59 -16.58
N SER A 315 -43.09 19.67 -17.24
CA SER A 315 -44.52 20.09 -17.34
C SER A 315 -45.03 19.71 -18.69
#